data_7b47d5dd7bca5866c42ba59e3aada99a
#
_entry.id   7b47d5dd7bca5866c42ba59e3aada99a
#
_cell.length_a   1.000
_cell.length_b   1.000
_cell.length_c   1.000
_cell.angle_alpha   90.00
_cell.angle_beta   90.00
_cell.angle_gamma   90.00
#
_symmetry.space_group_name_H-M   'P 1'
#
loop_
_entity.id
_entity.type
_entity.pdbx_description
1 polymer ?
#
loop_
_entity_poly.entity_id
_entity_poly.type
_entity_poly.pdbx_seq_one_letter_code
_entity_poly.pdbx_strand_id
1 'polypeptide(L)'
;MSQREYLRQMPGQTGATLSPGLAMRLHLDAPLLAGLFVLMLGGLAVLYSAGGESLEMVIRQCIRFSAGLTALFLLAQIPPRSYRFWAPFLYCGGLGLLVLVLIAGTEAKGAQRWLSIPGIGRFQPAEAMKLAVPAMVAWYFSERTLPPKLLDALVALALLGVPAALIGMQPDLGTAILIAASGLVVLFMAGLSWRLIAVAVLLVVTAAPLMYFFVMHDYQRNRVDTFLNPEADPRGTGWNIIQSKTAIGSGGVDGKGWLDGTQSRLDFLPESSTDFILAVLSEEFGLVGVSVLLMIYLVIVGRGFFISWQAQETFSRLLASSLTMTFFIYIFVNIGMVSGLLPVVGVPLPLISYGGTSIVTLLASFGMLMSIHTHRRLMSY
;
A
#
# COMPACT_ATOMS: atom_id res chain seq x y z
N MET A 1 -51.87 12.41 12.99
CA MET A 1 -50.53 13.03 13.01
C MET A 1 -49.70 12.33 11.97
N SER A 2 -49.22 13.06 10.97
CA SER A 2 -48.42 12.49 9.89
C SER A 2 -46.98 12.24 10.38
N GLN A 3 -46.30 11.23 9.85
CA GLN A 3 -44.86 10.96 10.18
C GLN A 3 -43.94 12.19 10.02
N ARG A 4 -44.32 13.18 9.22
CA ARG A 4 -43.61 14.44 9.05
C ARG A 4 -43.71 15.39 10.25
N GLU A 5 -44.79 15.31 11.05
CA GLU A 5 -44.95 16.14 12.27
C GLU A 5 -44.18 15.59 13.46
N TYR A 6 -43.98 14.26 13.52
CA TYR A 6 -43.17 13.61 14.57
C TYR A 6 -41.70 13.97 14.48
N LEU A 7 -41.15 14.09 13.26
CA LEU A 7 -39.77 14.49 13.01
C LEU A 7 -39.47 15.96 13.36
N ARG A 8 -40.51 16.81 13.46
CA ARG A 8 -40.38 18.23 13.85
C ARG A 8 -40.24 18.47 15.35
N GLN A 9 -40.51 17.47 16.18
CA GLN A 9 -40.59 17.64 17.64
C GLN A 9 -39.41 16.98 18.41
N MET A 10 -38.38 16.49 17.75
CA MET A 10 -37.20 15.97 18.47
C MET A 10 -36.37 17.14 19.04
N PRO A 11 -36.19 17.24 20.39
CA PRO A 11 -35.34 18.24 20.99
C PRO A 11 -33.88 17.88 20.65
N GLY A 12 -33.20 18.67 19.84
CA GLY A 12 -31.80 18.50 19.48
C GLY A 12 -31.44 18.74 18.03
N GLN A 13 -32.42 18.85 17.14
CA GLN A 13 -32.22 19.34 15.78
C GLN A 13 -32.41 20.87 15.74
N THR A 14 -31.51 21.62 16.37
CA THR A 14 -31.21 22.98 15.92
C THR A 14 -30.62 22.83 14.51
N GLY A 15 -31.54 22.85 13.55
CA GLY A 15 -31.24 22.59 12.15
C GLY A 15 -30.38 23.66 11.55
N ALA A 16 -29.11 23.43 11.55
CA ALA A 16 -28.32 23.73 10.39
C ALA A 16 -28.39 22.48 9.49
N THR A 17 -29.37 22.40 8.61
CA THR A 17 -29.22 21.64 7.36
C THR A 17 -28.12 22.33 6.57
N LEU A 18 -26.87 22.17 7.04
CA LEU A 18 -25.71 22.44 6.23
C LEU A 18 -25.90 21.52 5.02
N SER A 19 -26.25 22.12 3.89
CA SER A 19 -26.24 21.41 2.61
C SER A 19 -24.94 20.62 2.56
N PRO A 20 -24.96 19.29 2.31
CA PRO A 20 -23.74 18.51 2.30
C PRO A 20 -22.73 19.22 1.40
N GLY A 21 -21.55 19.56 1.98
CA GLY A 21 -20.51 20.27 1.24
C GLY A 21 -20.21 19.57 -0.08
N LEU A 22 -19.72 20.29 -1.07
CA LEU A 22 -19.45 19.76 -2.42
C LEU A 22 -18.66 18.43 -2.36
N ALA A 23 -17.68 18.34 -1.47
CA ALA A 23 -16.89 17.12 -1.27
C ALA A 23 -17.74 15.91 -0.86
N MET A 24 -18.72 16.12 0.01
CA MET A 24 -19.63 15.06 0.47
C MET A 24 -20.63 14.63 -0.62
N ARG A 25 -21.02 15.56 -1.51
CA ARG A 25 -21.83 15.25 -2.69
C ARG A 25 -21.06 14.45 -3.74
N LEU A 26 -19.76 14.66 -3.83
CA LEU A 26 -18.83 13.95 -4.72
C LEU A 26 -18.25 12.68 -4.09
N HIS A 27 -18.73 12.27 -2.93
CA HIS A 27 -18.22 11.12 -2.19
C HIS A 27 -16.71 11.18 -1.91
N LEU A 28 -16.17 12.39 -1.65
CA LEU A 28 -14.77 12.62 -1.35
C LEU A 28 -14.58 13.02 0.11
N ASP A 29 -13.52 12.49 0.73
CA ASP A 29 -13.06 12.88 2.05
C ASP A 29 -12.01 13.99 1.94
N ALA A 30 -12.40 15.24 2.23
CA ALA A 30 -11.55 16.40 2.03
C ALA A 30 -10.21 16.35 2.83
N PRO A 31 -10.17 15.96 4.13
CA PRO A 31 -8.92 15.87 4.86
C PRO A 31 -7.96 14.81 4.27
N LEU A 32 -8.50 13.65 3.90
CA LEU A 32 -7.71 12.58 3.28
C LEU A 32 -7.17 13.02 1.92
N LEU A 33 -8.02 13.62 1.10
CA LEU A 33 -7.66 14.11 -0.23
C LEU A 33 -6.58 15.20 -0.14
N ALA A 34 -6.68 16.13 0.81
CA ALA A 34 -5.66 17.17 1.03
C ALA A 34 -4.31 16.56 1.39
N GLY A 35 -4.27 15.57 2.31
CA GLY A 35 -3.04 14.86 2.65
C GLY A 35 -2.41 14.16 1.46
N LEU A 36 -3.22 13.50 0.60
CA LEU A 36 -2.74 12.85 -0.62
C LEU A 36 -2.15 13.87 -1.61
N PHE A 37 -2.82 15.03 -1.81
CA PHE A 37 -2.29 16.09 -2.67
C PHE A 37 -0.97 16.66 -2.17
N VAL A 38 -0.84 16.90 -0.85
CA VAL A 38 0.43 17.38 -0.26
C VAL A 38 1.55 16.37 -0.50
N LEU A 39 1.29 15.06 -0.31
CA LEU A 39 2.27 14.01 -0.62
C LEU A 39 2.64 13.99 -2.11
N MET A 40 1.65 14.07 -2.99
CA MET A 40 1.90 14.04 -4.44
C MET A 40 2.74 15.24 -4.90
N LEU A 41 2.45 16.45 -4.40
CA LEU A 41 3.21 17.65 -4.73
C LEU A 41 4.63 17.59 -4.16
N GLY A 42 4.79 17.21 -2.90
CA GLY A 42 6.11 16.98 -2.30
C GLY A 42 6.89 15.90 -3.03
N GLY A 43 6.21 14.80 -3.40
CA GLY A 43 6.80 13.72 -4.18
C GLY A 43 7.30 14.17 -5.56
N LEU A 44 6.56 15.04 -6.26
CA LEU A 44 7.01 15.58 -7.55
C LEU A 44 8.26 16.46 -7.40
N ALA A 45 8.35 17.26 -6.32
CA ALA A 45 9.52 18.09 -6.06
C ALA A 45 10.77 17.23 -5.78
N VAL A 46 10.64 16.20 -4.94
CA VAL A 46 11.74 15.26 -4.66
C VAL A 46 12.10 14.42 -5.89
N LEU A 47 11.09 13.98 -6.66
CA LEU A 47 11.30 13.21 -7.89
C LEU A 47 12.04 14.02 -8.96
N TYR A 48 11.78 15.32 -9.08
CA TYR A 48 12.48 16.19 -9.99
C TYR A 48 13.98 16.23 -9.68
N SER A 49 14.33 16.35 -8.40
CA SER A 49 15.72 16.29 -7.96
C SER A 49 16.34 14.89 -8.15
N ALA A 50 15.67 13.84 -7.65
CA ALA A 50 16.14 12.45 -7.74
C ALA A 50 16.28 11.94 -9.18
N GLY A 51 15.53 12.52 -10.11
CA GLY A 51 15.56 12.20 -11.55
C GLY A 51 16.55 13.02 -12.37
N GLY A 52 17.48 13.76 -11.73
CA GLY A 52 18.45 14.61 -12.43
C GLY A 52 17.79 15.77 -13.18
N GLU A 53 16.83 16.43 -12.58
CA GLU A 53 16.09 17.59 -13.14
C GLU A 53 15.28 17.25 -14.40
N SER A 54 14.89 15.97 -14.56
CA SER A 54 14.15 15.49 -15.73
C SER A 54 12.68 15.89 -15.68
N LEU A 55 12.26 16.89 -16.43
CA LEU A 55 10.85 17.26 -16.62
C LEU A 55 10.03 16.12 -17.25
N GLU A 56 10.65 15.32 -18.13
CA GLU A 56 9.95 14.18 -18.73
C GLU A 56 9.49 13.16 -17.69
N MET A 57 10.34 12.88 -16.70
CA MET A 57 9.99 11.96 -15.60
C MET A 57 8.84 12.52 -14.75
N VAL A 58 8.86 13.81 -14.45
CA VAL A 58 7.79 14.52 -13.73
C VAL A 58 6.47 14.48 -14.51
N ILE A 59 6.50 14.78 -15.81
CA ILE A 59 5.30 14.74 -16.67
C ILE A 59 4.70 13.32 -16.68
N ARG A 60 5.52 12.29 -16.87
CA ARG A 60 5.08 10.89 -16.81
C ARG A 60 4.44 10.55 -15.46
N GLN A 61 5.00 11.06 -14.36
CA GLN A 61 4.44 10.87 -13.02
C GLN A 61 3.10 11.60 -12.85
N CYS A 62 2.96 12.83 -13.35
CA CYS A 62 1.69 13.57 -13.36
C CYS A 62 0.60 12.84 -14.14
N ILE A 63 0.92 12.21 -15.28
CA ILE A 63 -0.02 11.38 -16.03
C ILE A 63 -0.50 10.21 -15.18
N ARG A 64 0.41 9.53 -14.46
CA ARG A 64 0.06 8.41 -13.56
C ARG A 64 -0.78 8.87 -12.38
N PHE A 65 -0.46 10.01 -11.78
CA PHE A 65 -1.28 10.63 -10.74
C PHE A 65 -2.68 10.95 -11.24
N SER A 66 -2.80 11.51 -12.45
CA SER A 66 -4.10 11.80 -13.05
C SER A 66 -4.93 10.53 -13.29
N ALA A 67 -4.30 9.46 -13.79
CA ALA A 67 -4.94 8.16 -13.93
C ALA A 67 -5.37 7.58 -12.57
N GLY A 68 -4.51 7.67 -11.56
CA GLY A 68 -4.80 7.22 -10.20
C GLY A 68 -5.91 8.03 -9.53
N LEU A 69 -5.93 9.36 -9.68
CA LEU A 69 -7.01 10.23 -9.17
C LEU A 69 -8.33 9.93 -9.86
N THR A 70 -8.30 9.62 -11.16
CA THR A 70 -9.51 9.18 -11.89
C THR A 70 -10.01 7.85 -11.30
N ALA A 71 -9.14 6.88 -11.06
CA ALA A 71 -9.50 5.62 -10.41
C ALA A 71 -10.05 5.85 -8.98
N LEU A 72 -9.41 6.71 -8.19
CA LEU A 72 -9.88 7.12 -6.86
C LEU A 72 -11.29 7.68 -6.95
N PHE A 73 -11.52 8.66 -7.84
CA PHE A 73 -12.82 9.29 -8.00
C PHE A 73 -13.91 8.29 -8.40
N LEU A 74 -13.65 7.46 -9.41
CA LEU A 74 -14.60 6.44 -9.87
C LEU A 74 -14.94 5.45 -8.75
N LEU A 75 -13.94 4.94 -8.03
CA LEU A 75 -14.17 4.02 -6.93
C LEU A 75 -14.86 4.70 -5.74
N ALA A 76 -14.60 5.96 -5.46
CA ALA A 76 -15.33 6.68 -4.41
C ALA A 76 -16.85 6.75 -4.66
N GLN A 77 -17.31 6.72 -5.92
CA GLN A 77 -18.74 6.73 -6.26
C GLN A 77 -19.42 5.37 -6.04
N ILE A 78 -18.68 4.27 -5.98
CA ILE A 78 -19.24 2.92 -5.87
C ILE A 78 -19.58 2.63 -4.40
N PRO A 79 -20.83 2.23 -4.05
CA PRO A 79 -21.19 1.94 -2.67
C PRO A 79 -20.50 0.67 -2.15
N PRO A 80 -20.16 0.59 -0.84
CA PRO A 80 -19.43 -0.54 -0.24
C PRO A 80 -20.10 -1.91 -0.45
N ARG A 81 -21.42 -1.93 -0.60
CA ARG A 81 -22.17 -3.17 -0.90
C ARG A 81 -21.79 -3.79 -2.24
N SER A 82 -21.48 -2.95 -3.23
CA SER A 82 -21.01 -3.43 -4.52
C SER A 82 -19.62 -4.07 -4.38
N TYR A 83 -18.72 -3.50 -3.58
CA TYR A 83 -17.42 -4.11 -3.30
C TYR A 83 -17.57 -5.49 -2.65
N ARG A 84 -18.48 -5.61 -1.67
CA ARG A 84 -18.78 -6.89 -1.03
C ARG A 84 -19.30 -7.92 -2.03
N PHE A 85 -20.20 -7.53 -2.91
CA PHE A 85 -20.75 -8.41 -3.94
C PHE A 85 -19.70 -8.86 -4.95
N TRP A 86 -18.85 -7.94 -5.42
CA TRP A 86 -17.85 -8.23 -6.43
C TRP A 86 -16.56 -8.87 -5.89
N ALA A 87 -16.32 -8.86 -4.57
CA ALA A 87 -15.08 -9.36 -3.98
C ALA A 87 -14.71 -10.80 -4.39
N PRO A 88 -15.62 -11.81 -4.36
CA PRO A 88 -15.29 -13.17 -4.80
C PRO A 88 -14.95 -13.24 -6.29
N PHE A 89 -15.67 -12.49 -7.14
CA PHE A 89 -15.43 -12.48 -8.58
C PHE A 89 -14.11 -11.83 -8.95
N LEU A 90 -13.78 -10.70 -8.31
CA LEU A 90 -12.49 -10.02 -8.49
C LEU A 90 -11.33 -10.90 -8.01
N TYR A 91 -11.51 -11.60 -6.90
CA TYR A 91 -10.50 -12.53 -6.39
C TYR A 91 -10.28 -13.70 -7.34
N CYS A 92 -11.33 -14.39 -7.78
CA CYS A 92 -11.23 -15.52 -8.71
C CYS A 92 -10.67 -15.08 -10.09
N GLY A 93 -11.14 -13.95 -10.60
CA GLY A 93 -10.61 -13.36 -11.83
C GLY A 93 -9.13 -12.99 -11.72
N GLY A 94 -8.75 -12.38 -10.59
CA GLY A 94 -7.36 -12.07 -10.30
C GLY A 94 -6.46 -13.31 -10.20
N LEU A 95 -6.93 -14.38 -9.55
CA LEU A 95 -6.22 -15.67 -9.53
C LEU A 95 -6.03 -16.22 -10.94
N GLY A 96 -7.08 -16.18 -11.77
CA GLY A 96 -6.99 -16.59 -13.17
C GLY A 96 -5.94 -15.81 -13.95
N LEU A 97 -5.88 -14.48 -13.74
CA LEU A 97 -4.86 -13.63 -14.35
C LEU A 97 -3.44 -13.93 -13.82
N LEU A 98 -3.28 -14.24 -12.52
CA LEU A 98 -1.98 -14.66 -11.99
C LEU A 98 -1.49 -15.95 -12.60
N VAL A 99 -2.37 -16.94 -12.79
CA VAL A 99 -2.05 -18.19 -13.48
C VAL A 99 -1.71 -17.91 -14.96
N LEU A 100 -2.46 -17.02 -15.61
CA LEU A 100 -2.19 -16.63 -16.99
C LEU A 100 -0.80 -15.98 -17.16
N VAL A 101 -0.34 -15.17 -16.17
CA VAL A 101 1.01 -14.60 -16.17
C VAL A 101 2.08 -15.69 -16.14
N LEU A 102 1.88 -16.77 -15.37
CA LEU A 102 2.85 -17.87 -15.31
C LEU A 102 2.98 -18.62 -16.65
N ILE A 103 1.90 -18.62 -17.46
CA ILE A 103 1.87 -19.34 -18.75
C ILE A 103 2.29 -18.43 -19.91
N ALA A 104 1.77 -17.20 -19.96
CA ALA A 104 1.85 -16.30 -21.11
C ALA A 104 2.36 -14.89 -20.74
N GLY A 105 2.98 -14.71 -19.58
CA GLY A 105 3.50 -13.41 -19.13
C GLY A 105 4.74 -12.97 -19.93
N THR A 106 4.93 -11.66 -19.99
CA THR A 106 6.12 -11.04 -20.57
C THR A 106 7.17 -10.76 -19.49
N GLU A 107 8.43 -11.06 -19.80
CA GLU A 107 9.56 -10.80 -18.91
C GLU A 107 9.93 -9.32 -18.91
N ALA A 108 10.16 -8.79 -17.72
CA ALA A 108 10.75 -7.48 -17.52
C ALA A 108 11.66 -7.49 -16.28
N LYS A 109 12.87 -6.95 -16.41
CA LYS A 109 13.90 -6.96 -15.35
C LYS A 109 14.14 -8.38 -14.78
N GLY A 110 14.17 -9.41 -15.63
CA GLY A 110 14.48 -10.80 -15.25
C GLY A 110 13.35 -11.55 -14.53
N ALA A 111 12.11 -11.07 -14.58
CA ALA A 111 10.97 -11.75 -13.99
C ALA A 111 9.72 -11.64 -14.86
N GLN A 112 8.96 -12.73 -14.96
CA GLN A 112 7.72 -12.84 -15.74
C GLN A 112 6.54 -12.40 -14.86
N ARG A 113 6.18 -11.08 -14.93
CA ARG A 113 5.17 -10.46 -14.02
C ARG A 113 4.11 -9.67 -14.75
N TRP A 114 4.25 -9.45 -16.06
CA TRP A 114 3.45 -8.51 -16.81
C TRP A 114 2.62 -9.22 -17.88
N LEU A 115 1.40 -8.74 -18.06
CA LEU A 115 0.58 -9.04 -19.23
C LEU A 115 0.62 -7.84 -20.16
N SER A 116 0.95 -8.08 -21.44
CA SER A 116 0.90 -7.07 -22.48
C SER A 116 -0.48 -7.08 -23.13
N ILE A 117 -1.25 -6.01 -22.92
CA ILE A 117 -2.58 -5.86 -23.51
C ILE A 117 -2.46 -4.91 -24.70
N PRO A 118 -2.77 -5.35 -25.94
CA PRO A 118 -2.72 -4.47 -27.11
C PRO A 118 -3.56 -3.22 -26.90
N GLY A 119 -2.97 -2.03 -27.10
CA GLY A 119 -3.63 -0.74 -26.98
C GLY A 119 -3.70 -0.14 -25.56
N ILE A 120 -3.48 -0.92 -24.50
CA ILE A 120 -3.53 -0.45 -23.11
C ILE A 120 -2.13 -0.38 -22.48
N GLY A 121 -1.21 -1.27 -22.93
CA GLY A 121 0.14 -1.34 -22.38
C GLY A 121 0.36 -2.56 -21.49
N ARG A 122 1.35 -2.45 -20.59
CA ARG A 122 1.70 -3.53 -19.65
C ARG A 122 0.91 -3.40 -18.36
N PHE A 123 0.23 -4.46 -17.97
CA PHE A 123 -0.54 -4.57 -16.73
C PHE A 123 0.03 -5.67 -15.84
N GLN A 124 0.16 -5.41 -14.55
CA GLN A 124 0.60 -6.39 -13.55
C GLN A 124 -0.61 -6.87 -12.74
N PRO A 125 -1.07 -8.12 -12.92
CA PRO A 125 -2.23 -8.65 -12.20
C PRO A 125 -2.08 -8.67 -10.69
N ALA A 126 -0.85 -8.82 -10.17
CA ALA A 126 -0.56 -8.76 -8.76
C ALA A 126 -0.96 -7.42 -8.11
N GLU A 127 -0.98 -6.31 -8.88
CA GLU A 127 -1.46 -5.02 -8.39
C GLU A 127 -2.96 -5.06 -8.04
N ALA A 128 -3.78 -5.66 -8.90
CA ALA A 128 -5.21 -5.82 -8.63
C ALA A 128 -5.47 -6.71 -7.40
N MET A 129 -4.61 -7.73 -7.19
CA MET A 129 -4.73 -8.63 -6.04
C MET A 129 -4.49 -7.92 -4.69
N LYS A 130 -3.76 -6.83 -4.65
CA LYS A 130 -3.59 -6.01 -3.43
C LYS A 130 -4.91 -5.42 -2.91
N LEU A 131 -5.91 -5.26 -3.79
CA LEU A 131 -7.26 -4.85 -3.43
C LEU A 131 -8.22 -6.05 -3.30
N ALA A 132 -8.08 -7.02 -4.18
CA ALA A 132 -8.97 -8.17 -4.24
C ALA A 132 -8.81 -9.12 -3.05
N VAL A 133 -7.57 -9.36 -2.57
CA VAL A 133 -7.31 -10.25 -1.43
C VAL A 133 -7.90 -9.71 -0.12
N PRO A 134 -7.62 -8.47 0.31
CA PRO A 134 -8.25 -7.94 1.52
C PRO A 134 -9.78 -7.85 1.39
N ALA A 135 -10.31 -7.54 0.19
CA ALA A 135 -11.75 -7.54 -0.03
C ALA A 135 -12.36 -8.95 0.11
N MET A 136 -11.70 -9.98 -0.44
CA MET A 136 -12.15 -11.37 -0.33
C MET A 136 -12.12 -11.87 1.11
N VAL A 137 -11.05 -11.61 1.86
CA VAL A 137 -10.94 -12.02 3.26
C VAL A 137 -11.95 -11.25 4.13
N ALA A 138 -12.16 -9.95 3.87
CA ALA A 138 -13.17 -9.16 4.56
C ALA A 138 -14.59 -9.64 4.24
N TRP A 139 -14.86 -10.03 2.98
CA TRP A 139 -16.11 -10.66 2.58
C TRP A 139 -16.35 -11.96 3.35
N TYR A 140 -15.36 -12.84 3.40
CA TYR A 140 -15.44 -14.12 4.10
C TYR A 140 -15.81 -13.93 5.58
N PHE A 141 -15.15 -13.01 6.29
CA PHE A 141 -15.44 -12.74 7.70
C PHE A 141 -16.72 -11.95 7.91
N SER A 142 -17.22 -11.22 6.93
CA SER A 142 -18.50 -10.52 7.06
C SER A 142 -19.72 -11.46 7.12
N GLU A 143 -19.55 -12.70 6.65
CA GLU A 143 -20.56 -13.77 6.69
C GLU A 143 -20.41 -14.69 7.91
N ARG A 144 -19.42 -14.42 8.79
CA ARG A 144 -19.09 -15.29 9.92
C ARG A 144 -19.24 -14.58 11.27
N THR A 145 -19.37 -15.39 12.31
CA THR A 145 -19.35 -14.89 13.69
C THR A 145 -17.93 -14.55 14.11
N LEU A 146 -17.74 -13.35 14.66
CA LEU A 146 -16.44 -12.91 15.20
C LEU A 146 -16.42 -13.05 16.73
N PRO A 147 -15.31 -13.44 17.33
CA PRO A 147 -13.99 -13.73 16.76
C PRO A 147 -13.95 -15.07 15.98
N PRO A 148 -13.03 -15.18 14.97
CA PRO A 148 -12.97 -16.36 14.11
C PRO A 148 -12.52 -17.62 14.85
N LYS A 149 -13.08 -18.76 14.46
CA LYS A 149 -12.63 -20.09 14.90
C LYS A 149 -11.37 -20.48 14.13
N LEU A 150 -10.64 -21.48 14.61
CA LEU A 150 -9.43 -22.00 13.97
C LEU A 150 -9.66 -22.37 12.49
N LEU A 151 -10.78 -23.02 12.18
CA LEU A 151 -11.10 -23.39 10.80
C LEU A 151 -11.29 -22.16 9.90
N ASP A 152 -11.98 -21.11 10.40
CA ASP A 152 -12.16 -19.86 9.65
C ASP A 152 -10.82 -19.15 9.43
N ALA A 153 -9.91 -19.19 10.41
CA ALA A 153 -8.55 -18.66 10.28
C ALA A 153 -7.75 -19.44 9.23
N LEU A 154 -7.84 -20.77 9.19
CA LEU A 154 -7.16 -21.60 8.18
C LEU A 154 -7.68 -21.33 6.77
N VAL A 155 -8.99 -21.17 6.60
CA VAL A 155 -9.58 -20.79 5.30
C VAL A 155 -9.09 -19.41 4.87
N ALA A 156 -9.06 -18.43 5.77
CA ALA A 156 -8.52 -17.11 5.47
C ALA A 156 -7.03 -17.16 5.10
N LEU A 157 -6.24 -17.97 5.81
CA LEU A 157 -4.83 -18.22 5.46
C LEU A 157 -4.67 -18.87 4.08
N ALA A 158 -5.57 -19.77 3.68
CA ALA A 158 -5.57 -20.31 2.33
C ALA A 158 -5.93 -19.24 1.29
N LEU A 159 -6.94 -18.39 1.55
CA LEU A 159 -7.34 -17.30 0.66
C LEU A 159 -6.24 -16.26 0.44
N LEU A 160 -5.39 -15.99 1.41
CA LEU A 160 -4.24 -15.09 1.22
C LEU A 160 -2.99 -15.84 0.74
N GLY A 161 -2.80 -17.08 1.12
CA GLY A 161 -1.63 -17.89 0.82
C GLY A 161 -1.54 -18.31 -0.64
N VAL A 162 -2.67 -18.68 -1.25
CA VAL A 162 -2.69 -19.09 -2.66
C VAL A 162 -2.20 -17.98 -3.60
N PRO A 163 -2.75 -16.75 -3.58
CA PRO A 163 -2.23 -15.67 -4.44
C PRO A 163 -0.79 -15.28 -4.07
N ALA A 164 -0.44 -15.27 -2.78
CA ALA A 164 0.93 -14.96 -2.36
C ALA A 164 1.94 -15.99 -2.89
N ALA A 165 1.60 -17.28 -2.88
CA ALA A 165 2.43 -18.35 -3.44
C ALA A 165 2.58 -18.21 -4.96
N LEU A 166 1.48 -17.96 -5.70
CA LEU A 166 1.52 -17.75 -7.15
C LEU A 166 2.41 -16.55 -7.52
N ILE A 167 2.35 -15.46 -6.76
CA ILE A 167 3.20 -14.28 -6.97
C ILE A 167 4.66 -14.57 -6.58
N GLY A 168 4.88 -15.35 -5.53
CA GLY A 168 6.21 -15.82 -5.15
C GLY A 168 6.88 -16.66 -6.26
N MET A 169 6.10 -17.45 -7.00
CA MET A 169 6.56 -18.20 -8.19
C MET A 169 6.92 -17.29 -9.38
N GLN A 170 6.43 -16.03 -9.39
CA GLN A 170 6.77 -15.00 -10.39
C GLN A 170 8.01 -14.18 -10.02
N PRO A 171 8.94 -14.67 -9.25
CA PRO A 171 10.01 -14.06 -8.42
C PRO A 171 9.69 -12.63 -7.89
N ASP A 172 8.45 -12.39 -7.41
CA ASP A 172 8.01 -11.11 -6.85
C ASP A 172 7.72 -11.20 -5.34
N LEU A 173 8.78 -11.38 -4.55
CA LEU A 173 8.67 -11.51 -3.10
C LEU A 173 8.08 -10.27 -2.42
N GLY A 174 8.44 -9.07 -2.90
CA GLY A 174 7.94 -7.83 -2.32
C GLY A 174 6.42 -7.76 -2.38
N THR A 175 5.85 -7.99 -3.56
CA THR A 175 4.39 -7.99 -3.75
C THR A 175 3.72 -9.17 -3.03
N ALA A 176 4.34 -10.37 -3.01
CA ALA A 176 3.81 -11.52 -2.28
C ALA A 176 3.68 -11.24 -0.77
N ILE A 177 4.71 -10.65 -0.15
CA ILE A 177 4.70 -10.26 1.27
C ILE A 177 3.63 -9.20 1.54
N LEU A 178 3.50 -8.19 0.68
CA LEU A 178 2.50 -7.13 0.85
C LEU A 178 1.06 -7.67 0.76
N ILE A 179 0.80 -8.57 -0.17
CA ILE A 179 -0.52 -9.22 -0.32
C ILE A 179 -0.81 -10.13 0.88
N ALA A 180 0.15 -10.95 1.30
CA ALA A 180 0.01 -11.75 2.50
C ALA A 180 -0.25 -10.88 3.74
N ALA A 181 0.50 -9.80 3.91
CA ALA A 181 0.32 -8.85 5.00
C ALA A 181 -1.06 -8.20 4.97
N SER A 182 -1.57 -7.79 3.79
CA SER A 182 -2.91 -7.18 3.68
C SER A 182 -4.02 -8.13 4.14
N GLY A 183 -3.97 -9.41 3.77
CA GLY A 183 -4.91 -10.43 4.24
C GLY A 183 -4.75 -10.76 5.73
N LEU A 184 -3.50 -10.83 6.24
CA LEU A 184 -3.23 -11.03 7.66
C LEU A 184 -3.77 -9.89 8.53
N VAL A 185 -3.71 -8.66 8.05
CA VAL A 185 -4.33 -7.51 8.74
C VAL A 185 -5.83 -7.70 8.89
N VAL A 186 -6.54 -8.16 7.84
CA VAL A 186 -7.97 -8.48 7.95
C VAL A 186 -8.22 -9.53 9.04
N LEU A 187 -7.43 -10.60 9.03
CA LEU A 187 -7.52 -11.68 10.01
C LEU A 187 -7.26 -11.20 11.44
N PHE A 188 -6.26 -10.33 11.61
CA PHE A 188 -5.96 -9.71 12.91
C PHE A 188 -7.11 -8.81 13.39
N MET A 189 -7.64 -7.95 12.51
CA MET A 189 -8.75 -7.05 12.82
C MET A 189 -10.09 -7.78 13.03
N ALA A 190 -10.24 -8.99 12.49
CA ALA A 190 -11.37 -9.87 12.77
C ALA A 190 -11.34 -10.43 14.20
N GLY A 191 -10.28 -10.19 14.96
CA GLY A 191 -10.15 -10.61 16.36
C GLY A 191 -9.47 -11.96 16.54
N LEU A 192 -8.43 -12.26 15.76
CA LEU A 192 -7.64 -13.48 15.94
C LEU A 192 -7.08 -13.56 17.37
N SER A 193 -7.20 -14.70 18.01
CA SER A 193 -6.72 -14.88 19.38
C SER A 193 -5.19 -14.74 19.48
N TRP A 194 -4.70 -14.10 20.53
CA TRP A 194 -3.27 -13.91 20.78
C TRP A 194 -2.49 -15.24 20.83
N ARG A 195 -3.14 -16.34 21.22
CA ARG A 195 -2.54 -17.67 21.19
C ARG A 195 -2.23 -18.14 19.78
N LEU A 196 -3.16 -17.93 18.84
CA LEU A 196 -2.95 -18.27 17.42
C LEU A 196 -1.88 -17.38 16.79
N ILE A 197 -1.83 -16.11 17.15
CA ILE A 197 -0.78 -15.19 16.71
C ILE A 197 0.58 -15.66 17.23
N ALA A 198 0.69 -16.01 18.51
CA ALA A 198 1.93 -16.51 19.11
C ALA A 198 2.39 -17.82 18.43
N VAL A 199 1.47 -18.75 18.16
CA VAL A 199 1.79 -19.98 17.42
C VAL A 199 2.25 -19.68 16.00
N ALA A 200 1.58 -18.76 15.29
CA ALA A 200 1.98 -18.37 13.93
C ALA A 200 3.38 -17.73 13.92
N VAL A 201 3.68 -16.83 14.85
CA VAL A 201 5.01 -16.23 15.01
C VAL A 201 6.06 -17.28 15.30
N LEU A 202 5.79 -18.22 16.23
CA LEU A 202 6.69 -19.31 16.55
C LEU A 202 6.97 -20.18 15.31
N LEU A 203 5.94 -20.52 14.53
CA LEU A 203 6.09 -21.27 13.28
C LEU A 203 6.94 -20.53 12.25
N VAL A 204 6.74 -19.21 12.09
CA VAL A 204 7.56 -18.41 11.18
C VAL A 204 9.01 -18.37 11.63
N VAL A 205 9.27 -18.13 12.91
CA VAL A 205 10.64 -18.09 13.47
C VAL A 205 11.35 -19.42 13.32
N THR A 206 10.65 -20.55 13.55
CA THR A 206 11.24 -21.89 13.40
C THR A 206 11.38 -22.31 11.93
N ALA A 207 10.47 -21.87 11.06
CA ALA A 207 10.53 -22.17 9.64
C ALA A 207 11.56 -21.32 8.89
N ALA A 208 11.86 -20.10 9.35
CA ALA A 208 12.78 -19.20 8.67
C ALA A 208 14.17 -19.79 8.39
N PRO A 209 14.87 -20.44 9.34
CA PRO A 209 16.14 -21.12 9.06
C PRO A 209 15.98 -22.26 8.05
N LEU A 210 14.92 -23.06 8.17
CA LEU A 210 14.67 -24.16 7.23
C LEU A 210 14.40 -23.64 5.83
N MET A 211 13.63 -22.54 5.69
CA MET A 211 13.40 -21.89 4.41
C MET A 211 14.71 -21.36 3.79
N TYR A 212 15.58 -20.74 4.59
CA TYR A 212 16.86 -20.23 4.13
C TYR A 212 17.73 -21.33 3.54
N PHE A 213 17.90 -22.47 4.22
CA PHE A 213 18.79 -23.53 3.79
C PHE A 213 18.21 -24.44 2.70
N PHE A 214 16.89 -24.68 2.67
CA PHE A 214 16.29 -25.72 1.82
C PHE A 214 15.33 -25.24 0.75
N VAL A 215 14.75 -24.03 0.90
CA VAL A 215 13.65 -23.57 0.03
C VAL A 215 14.02 -22.34 -0.79
N MET A 216 14.79 -21.40 -0.21
CA MET A 216 15.12 -20.15 -0.89
C MET A 216 16.01 -20.36 -2.11
N HIS A 217 15.68 -19.70 -3.21
CA HIS A 217 16.53 -19.58 -4.39
C HIS A 217 17.74 -18.69 -4.10
N ASP A 218 18.82 -18.86 -4.87
CA ASP A 218 20.07 -18.13 -4.66
C ASP A 218 19.91 -16.61 -4.63
N TYR A 219 19.06 -16.04 -5.49
CA TYR A 219 18.78 -14.59 -5.49
C TYR A 219 18.10 -14.12 -4.20
N GLN A 220 17.31 -14.97 -3.53
CA GLN A 220 16.65 -14.66 -2.25
C GLN A 220 17.64 -14.74 -1.10
N ARG A 221 18.50 -15.77 -1.10
CA ARG A 221 19.58 -15.91 -0.12
C ARG A 221 20.53 -14.73 -0.22
N ASN A 222 20.97 -14.37 -1.43
CA ASN A 222 21.82 -13.20 -1.65
C ASN A 222 21.25 -11.91 -1.07
N ARG A 223 19.92 -11.71 -1.10
CA ARG A 223 19.29 -10.54 -0.46
C ARG A 223 19.39 -10.59 1.07
N VAL A 224 19.23 -11.78 1.68
CA VAL A 224 19.38 -11.97 3.12
C VAL A 224 20.84 -11.79 3.53
N ASP A 225 21.77 -12.39 2.79
CA ASP A 225 23.21 -12.29 3.06
C ASP A 225 23.71 -10.84 2.93
N THR A 226 23.30 -10.16 1.86
CA THR A 226 23.59 -8.73 1.66
C THR A 226 23.01 -7.85 2.78
N PHE A 227 21.84 -8.19 3.28
CA PHE A 227 21.23 -7.47 4.41
C PHE A 227 22.02 -7.67 5.71
N LEU A 228 22.45 -8.91 5.98
CA LEU A 228 23.22 -9.23 7.19
C LEU A 228 24.65 -8.67 7.15
N ASN A 229 25.27 -8.65 5.97
CA ASN A 229 26.62 -8.13 5.78
C ASN A 229 26.75 -7.39 4.43
N PRO A 230 26.27 -6.14 4.33
CA PRO A 230 26.35 -5.37 3.08
C PRO A 230 27.80 -5.05 2.67
N GLU A 231 28.74 -5.09 3.61
CA GLU A 231 30.15 -4.83 3.37
C GLU A 231 30.88 -6.02 2.73
N ALA A 232 30.28 -7.19 2.66
CA ALA A 232 30.87 -8.35 1.99
C ALA A 232 30.96 -8.14 0.46
N ASP A 233 30.02 -7.40 -0.13
CA ASP A 233 30.04 -7.01 -1.55
C ASP A 233 29.74 -5.51 -1.70
N PRO A 234 30.68 -4.63 -1.35
CA PRO A 234 30.45 -3.20 -1.29
C PRO A 234 30.33 -2.52 -2.64
N ARG A 235 30.61 -3.22 -3.75
CA ARG A 235 30.49 -2.70 -5.14
C ARG A 235 29.37 -3.37 -5.93
N GLY A 236 28.74 -4.40 -5.39
CA GLY A 236 27.64 -5.14 -6.00
C GLY A 236 26.33 -4.97 -5.25
N THR A 237 25.81 -6.05 -4.68
CA THR A 237 24.49 -6.09 -4.05
C THR A 237 24.37 -5.22 -2.80
N GLY A 238 25.47 -5.00 -2.04
CA GLY A 238 25.51 -4.14 -0.86
C GLY A 238 25.60 -2.64 -1.16
N TRP A 239 25.97 -2.27 -2.40
CA TRP A 239 26.19 -0.88 -2.80
C TRP A 239 25.03 0.05 -2.46
N ASN A 240 23.81 -0.32 -2.85
CA ASN A 240 22.63 0.50 -2.62
C ASN A 240 22.35 0.78 -1.14
N ILE A 241 22.55 -0.21 -0.26
CA ILE A 241 22.35 -0.06 1.20
C ILE A 241 23.41 0.87 1.79
N ILE A 242 24.68 0.70 1.37
CA ILE A 242 25.78 1.54 1.85
C ILE A 242 25.60 2.98 1.41
N GLN A 243 25.28 3.21 0.13
CA GLN A 243 25.07 4.56 -0.41
C GLN A 243 23.84 5.24 0.18
N SER A 244 22.74 4.51 0.38
CA SER A 244 21.55 5.07 1.02
C SER A 244 21.81 5.50 2.47
N LYS A 245 22.53 4.68 3.26
CA LYS A 245 22.93 5.06 4.62
C LYS A 245 23.86 6.27 4.64
N THR A 246 24.79 6.34 3.68
CA THR A 246 25.70 7.48 3.53
C THR A 246 24.91 8.75 3.18
N ALA A 247 23.96 8.67 2.24
CA ALA A 247 23.10 9.79 1.86
C ALA A 247 22.27 10.30 3.06
N ILE A 248 21.59 9.39 3.77
CA ILE A 248 20.81 9.74 4.97
C ILE A 248 21.69 10.39 6.04
N GLY A 249 22.87 9.80 6.31
CA GLY A 249 23.79 10.35 7.32
C GLY A 249 24.37 11.71 6.93
N SER A 250 24.59 11.95 5.65
CA SER A 250 25.15 13.20 5.13
C SER A 250 24.16 14.38 5.17
N GLY A 251 22.84 14.10 5.21
CA GLY A 251 21.83 15.14 5.28
C GLY A 251 21.72 15.85 6.64
N GLY A 252 22.16 15.21 7.72
CA GLY A 252 22.12 15.80 9.05
C GLY A 252 20.70 16.21 9.50
N VAL A 253 20.58 17.33 10.21
CA VAL A 253 19.29 17.83 10.70
C VAL A 253 18.57 18.65 9.63
N ASP A 254 19.25 19.58 9.00
CA ASP A 254 18.65 20.59 8.12
C ASP A 254 18.70 20.21 6.62
N GLY A 255 19.48 19.18 6.27
CA GLY A 255 19.73 18.79 4.90
C GLY A 255 20.81 19.64 4.22
N LYS A 256 21.15 19.25 2.98
CA LYS A 256 22.10 19.98 2.12
C LYS A 256 21.44 21.10 1.31
N GLY A 257 20.15 21.07 1.19
CA GLY A 257 19.36 21.93 0.31
C GLY A 257 18.77 21.16 -0.88
N TRP A 258 17.61 21.63 -1.36
CA TRP A 258 16.96 21.06 -2.52
C TRP A 258 17.84 21.24 -3.77
N LEU A 259 18.03 20.18 -4.52
CA LEU A 259 18.95 20.10 -5.66
C LEU A 259 20.46 20.12 -5.31
N ASP A 260 20.83 20.06 -4.05
CA ASP A 260 22.23 20.05 -3.60
C ASP A 260 22.70 18.70 -3.04
N GLY A 261 21.91 17.65 -3.29
CA GLY A 261 22.25 16.27 -2.93
C GLY A 261 23.46 15.77 -3.73
N THR A 262 24.53 15.35 -3.05
CA THR A 262 25.76 14.89 -3.70
C THR A 262 25.68 13.42 -4.13
N GLN A 263 25.03 12.56 -3.35
CA GLN A 263 24.95 11.12 -3.64
C GLN A 263 24.00 10.83 -4.82
N SER A 264 22.91 11.58 -4.93
CA SER A 264 21.97 11.46 -6.05
C SER A 264 22.51 12.03 -7.35
N ARG A 265 23.21 13.19 -7.31
CA ARG A 265 23.75 13.85 -8.50
C ARG A 265 24.97 13.16 -9.12
N LEU A 266 25.75 12.46 -8.32
CA LEU A 266 26.91 11.72 -8.79
C LEU A 266 26.59 10.30 -9.25
N ASP A 267 25.31 9.97 -9.40
CA ASP A 267 24.81 8.63 -9.78
C ASP A 267 25.34 7.49 -8.89
N PHE A 268 25.74 7.81 -7.63
CA PHE A 268 26.19 6.79 -6.70
C PHE A 268 25.04 5.94 -6.14
N LEU A 269 23.81 6.41 -6.27
CA LEU A 269 22.62 5.70 -5.81
C LEU A 269 21.77 5.22 -7.00
N PRO A 270 21.99 4.00 -7.51
CA PRO A 270 21.07 3.40 -8.47
C PRO A 270 19.66 3.34 -7.90
N GLU A 271 18.65 3.44 -8.74
CA GLU A 271 17.22 3.44 -8.32
C GLU A 271 16.85 4.59 -7.34
N SER A 272 17.60 5.73 -7.38
CA SER A 272 17.37 6.94 -6.58
C SER A 272 15.96 7.51 -6.73
N SER A 273 15.37 7.40 -7.92
CA SER A 273 14.02 7.88 -8.23
C SER A 273 12.90 6.90 -7.86
N THR A 274 13.23 5.63 -7.60
CA THR A 274 12.26 4.56 -7.32
C THR A 274 12.30 4.12 -5.85
N ASP A 275 13.05 3.06 -5.55
CA ASP A 275 13.02 2.40 -4.25
C ASP A 275 13.76 3.17 -3.16
N PHE A 276 14.77 3.96 -3.53
CA PHE A 276 15.66 4.68 -2.63
C PHE A 276 15.42 6.20 -2.59
N ILE A 277 14.29 6.68 -3.09
CA ILE A 277 13.98 8.13 -3.12
C ILE A 277 14.00 8.78 -1.73
N LEU A 278 13.71 8.01 -0.67
CA LEU A 278 13.81 8.49 0.71
C LEU A 278 15.24 8.89 1.06
N ALA A 279 16.26 8.24 0.53
CA ALA A 279 17.65 8.61 0.76
C ALA A 279 17.97 9.99 0.18
N VAL A 280 17.44 10.28 -1.03
CA VAL A 280 17.57 11.61 -1.66
C VAL A 280 16.85 12.67 -0.83
N LEU A 281 15.59 12.41 -0.44
CA LEU A 281 14.84 13.31 0.44
C LEU A 281 15.58 13.57 1.75
N SER A 282 16.15 12.53 2.35
CA SER A 282 16.89 12.65 3.61
C SER A 282 18.19 13.43 3.44
N GLU A 283 18.88 13.31 2.31
CA GLU A 283 20.10 14.06 2.01
C GLU A 283 19.79 15.55 1.81
N GLU A 284 18.73 15.87 1.06
CA GLU A 284 18.40 17.25 0.70
C GLU A 284 17.70 18.03 1.81
N PHE A 285 16.76 17.39 2.51
CA PHE A 285 15.90 18.04 3.53
C PHE A 285 16.21 17.61 4.96
N GLY A 286 17.17 16.72 5.16
CA GLY A 286 17.62 16.26 6.47
C GLY A 286 16.53 15.58 7.30
N LEU A 287 16.77 15.52 8.61
CA LEU A 287 15.82 14.97 9.58
C LEU A 287 14.50 15.76 9.62
N VAL A 288 14.55 17.07 9.40
CA VAL A 288 13.35 17.92 9.37
C VAL A 288 12.43 17.50 8.24
N GLY A 289 12.95 17.34 7.01
CA GLY A 289 12.15 16.89 5.84
C GLY A 289 11.55 15.49 6.03
N VAL A 290 12.35 14.54 6.56
CA VAL A 290 11.87 13.20 6.89
C VAL A 290 10.76 13.26 7.95
N SER A 291 10.92 14.09 8.99
CA SER A 291 9.92 14.22 10.05
C SER A 291 8.60 14.81 9.54
N VAL A 292 8.65 15.78 8.64
CA VAL A 292 7.46 16.34 7.97
C VAL A 292 6.78 15.29 7.14
N LEU A 293 7.52 14.52 6.34
CA LEU A 293 6.99 13.43 5.54
C LEU A 293 6.29 12.38 6.41
N LEU A 294 6.94 11.94 7.48
CA LEU A 294 6.36 10.97 8.43
C LEU A 294 5.10 11.50 9.11
N MET A 295 5.05 12.79 9.44
CA MET A 295 3.86 13.42 10.02
C MET A 295 2.69 13.40 9.03
N ILE A 296 2.93 13.71 7.74
CA ILE A 296 1.89 13.65 6.72
C ILE A 296 1.38 12.21 6.56
N TYR A 297 2.27 11.23 6.51
CA TYR A 297 1.88 9.81 6.47
C TYR A 297 1.06 9.41 7.70
N LEU A 298 1.45 9.85 8.90
CA LEU A 298 0.74 9.57 10.14
C LEU A 298 -0.68 10.14 10.13
N VAL A 299 -0.85 11.37 9.61
CA VAL A 299 -2.17 11.99 9.45
C VAL A 299 -3.06 11.19 8.49
N ILE A 300 -2.51 10.73 7.35
CA ILE A 300 -3.25 9.92 6.37
C ILE A 300 -3.65 8.57 6.98
N VAL A 301 -2.72 7.88 7.64
CA VAL A 301 -2.97 6.59 8.30
C VAL A 301 -3.98 6.77 9.44
N GLY A 302 -3.82 7.80 10.26
CA GLY A 302 -4.77 8.14 11.33
C GLY A 302 -6.17 8.42 10.79
N ARG A 303 -6.29 9.15 9.65
CA ARG A 303 -7.57 9.37 9.00
C ARG A 303 -8.18 8.09 8.45
N GLY A 304 -7.37 7.21 7.87
CA GLY A 304 -7.83 5.89 7.40
C GLY A 304 -8.38 5.02 8.52
N PHE A 305 -7.69 4.96 9.67
CA PHE A 305 -8.20 4.24 10.86
C PHE A 305 -9.46 4.89 11.44
N PHE A 306 -9.56 6.21 11.43
CA PHE A 306 -10.78 6.89 11.84
C PHE A 306 -11.97 6.49 10.95
N ILE A 307 -11.78 6.41 9.63
CA ILE A 307 -12.79 5.93 8.68
C ILE A 307 -13.18 4.48 8.99
N SER A 308 -12.20 3.62 9.22
CA SER A 308 -12.43 2.22 9.58
C SER A 308 -13.23 2.07 10.87
N TRP A 309 -12.87 2.83 11.92
CA TRP A 309 -13.58 2.80 13.20
C TRP A 309 -15.04 3.24 13.08
N GLN A 310 -15.31 4.21 12.23
CA GLN A 310 -16.67 4.72 12.00
C GLN A 310 -17.50 3.86 11.03
N ALA A 311 -16.89 2.86 10.38
CA ALA A 311 -17.58 2.00 9.42
C ALA A 311 -18.66 1.14 10.13
N GLN A 312 -19.89 1.15 9.57
CA GLN A 312 -21.06 0.51 10.18
C GLN A 312 -21.12 -1.00 9.91
N GLU A 313 -20.70 -1.44 8.72
CA GLU A 313 -20.73 -2.83 8.29
C GLU A 313 -19.39 -3.51 8.57
N THR A 314 -19.41 -4.77 9.03
CA THR A 314 -18.18 -5.55 9.31
C THR A 314 -17.26 -5.64 8.09
N PHE A 315 -17.81 -5.87 6.89
CA PHE A 315 -17.05 -5.86 5.65
C PHE A 315 -16.28 -4.55 5.46
N SER A 316 -16.99 -3.43 5.55
CA SER A 316 -16.43 -2.09 5.36
C SER A 316 -15.35 -1.77 6.38
N ARG A 317 -15.57 -2.14 7.65
CA ARG A 317 -14.60 -1.94 8.74
C ARG A 317 -13.32 -2.74 8.52
N LEU A 318 -13.44 -4.03 8.19
CA LEU A 318 -12.29 -4.91 7.94
C LEU A 318 -11.52 -4.48 6.70
N LEU A 319 -12.22 -4.16 5.61
CA LEU A 319 -11.60 -3.70 4.38
C LEU A 319 -10.86 -2.37 4.60
N ALA A 320 -11.50 -1.37 5.22
CA ALA A 320 -10.88 -0.07 5.48
C ALA A 320 -9.64 -0.17 6.37
N SER A 321 -9.70 -1.00 7.43
CA SER A 321 -8.53 -1.28 8.29
C SER A 321 -7.39 -1.88 7.49
N SER A 322 -7.68 -2.86 6.63
CA SER A 322 -6.67 -3.53 5.84
C SER A 322 -6.03 -2.60 4.82
N LEU A 323 -6.81 -1.83 4.07
CA LEU A 323 -6.27 -0.87 3.10
C LEU A 323 -5.37 0.17 3.76
N THR A 324 -5.81 0.70 4.91
CA THR A 324 -5.02 1.67 5.70
C THR A 324 -3.73 1.06 6.21
N MET A 325 -3.79 -0.14 6.79
CA MET A 325 -2.61 -0.81 7.32
C MET A 325 -1.65 -1.26 6.22
N THR A 326 -2.17 -1.66 5.07
CA THR A 326 -1.35 -1.98 3.89
C THR A 326 -0.56 -0.76 3.45
N PHE A 327 -1.18 0.42 3.40
CA PHE A 327 -0.48 1.68 3.12
C PHE A 327 0.63 1.96 4.15
N PHE A 328 0.35 1.75 5.44
CA PHE A 328 1.37 1.86 6.50
C PHE A 328 2.52 0.86 6.30
N ILE A 329 2.22 -0.39 5.96
CA ILE A 329 3.23 -1.44 5.71
C ILE A 329 4.13 -1.04 4.54
N TYR A 330 3.60 -0.45 3.47
CA TYR A 330 4.41 0.09 2.37
C TYR A 330 5.44 1.11 2.85
N ILE A 331 4.99 2.06 3.68
CA ILE A 331 5.85 3.09 4.27
C ILE A 331 6.92 2.44 5.13
N PHE A 332 6.51 1.56 6.05
CA PHE A 332 7.41 0.88 6.98
C PHE A 332 8.48 0.04 6.28
N VAL A 333 8.07 -0.74 5.28
CA VAL A 333 8.99 -1.60 4.52
C VAL A 333 9.97 -0.76 3.70
N ASN A 334 9.50 0.30 3.02
CA ASN A 334 10.40 1.16 2.25
C ASN A 334 11.41 1.87 3.17
N ILE A 335 10.96 2.53 4.24
CA ILE A 335 11.83 3.20 5.19
C ILE A 335 12.81 2.19 5.81
N GLY A 336 12.33 1.02 6.20
CA GLY A 336 13.15 -0.04 6.79
C GLY A 336 14.25 -0.55 5.84
N MET A 337 13.96 -0.72 4.54
CA MET A 337 14.97 -1.18 3.58
C MET A 337 15.98 -0.07 3.25
N VAL A 338 15.54 1.19 3.10
CA VAL A 338 16.44 2.31 2.78
C VAL A 338 17.35 2.64 3.96
N SER A 339 16.88 2.51 5.20
CA SER A 339 17.70 2.67 6.41
C SER A 339 18.57 1.44 6.73
N GLY A 340 18.40 0.33 6.00
CA GLY A 340 19.12 -0.93 6.22
C GLY A 340 18.65 -1.69 7.47
N LEU A 341 17.41 -1.51 7.91
CA LEU A 341 16.74 -2.29 8.96
C LEU A 341 16.00 -3.51 8.42
N LEU A 342 15.72 -3.53 7.12
CA LEU A 342 15.08 -4.64 6.40
C LEU A 342 15.84 -4.95 5.12
N PRO A 343 15.77 -6.20 4.63
CA PRO A 343 16.36 -6.55 3.35
C PRO A 343 15.69 -5.79 2.20
N VAL A 344 16.44 -5.53 1.13
CA VAL A 344 15.93 -4.81 -0.05
C VAL A 344 14.91 -5.68 -0.79
N VAL A 345 13.66 -5.27 -0.79
CA VAL A 345 12.52 -6.00 -1.39
C VAL A 345 12.04 -5.35 -2.69
N GLY A 346 12.42 -4.09 -2.94
CA GLY A 346 11.97 -3.36 -4.13
C GLY A 346 10.54 -2.83 -3.99
N VAL A 347 10.21 -2.23 -2.87
CA VAL A 347 8.91 -1.62 -2.59
C VAL A 347 9.04 -0.10 -2.64
N PRO A 348 8.38 0.59 -3.59
CA PRO A 348 8.48 2.03 -3.70
C PRO A 348 7.79 2.76 -2.54
N LEU A 349 8.29 3.94 -2.18
CA LEU A 349 7.68 4.81 -1.17
C LEU A 349 6.35 5.38 -1.71
N PRO A 350 5.23 5.17 -1.00
CA PRO A 350 3.90 5.55 -1.48
C PRO A 350 3.77 7.02 -1.90
N LEU A 351 3.33 7.28 -3.12
CA LEU A 351 3.05 8.60 -3.70
C LEU A 351 4.25 9.57 -3.82
N ILE A 352 5.44 9.15 -3.38
CA ILE A 352 6.69 9.90 -3.51
C ILE A 352 7.55 9.30 -4.63
N SER A 353 7.78 7.98 -4.60
CA SER A 353 8.59 7.27 -5.59
C SER A 353 8.02 7.35 -7.00
N TYR A 354 8.90 7.32 -7.98
CA TYR A 354 8.51 7.06 -9.37
C TYR A 354 7.91 5.65 -9.46
N GLY A 355 6.61 5.57 -9.65
CA GLY A 355 5.87 4.31 -9.65
C GLY A 355 5.00 4.16 -10.89
N GLY A 356 4.79 2.92 -11.32
CA GLY A 356 3.91 2.60 -12.42
C GLY A 356 2.46 2.37 -11.95
N THR A 357 2.00 1.12 -12.12
CA THR A 357 0.65 0.66 -11.76
C THR A 357 0.36 0.72 -10.25
N SER A 358 1.40 0.67 -9.41
CA SER A 358 1.29 0.74 -7.95
C SER A 358 0.65 2.05 -7.45
N ILE A 359 0.93 3.18 -8.11
CA ILE A 359 0.31 4.48 -7.77
C ILE A 359 -1.20 4.44 -8.02
N VAL A 360 -1.60 3.90 -9.16
CA VAL A 360 -3.03 3.78 -9.52
C VAL A 360 -3.76 2.88 -8.50
N THR A 361 -3.16 1.76 -8.12
CA THR A 361 -3.73 0.84 -7.14
C THR A 361 -3.82 1.46 -5.74
N LEU A 362 -2.80 2.22 -5.32
CA LEU A 362 -2.83 2.93 -4.05
C LEU A 362 -3.93 4.02 -4.02
N LEU A 363 -4.03 4.84 -5.07
CA LEU A 363 -5.08 5.84 -5.16
C LEU A 363 -6.46 5.20 -5.28
N ALA A 364 -6.59 4.07 -5.97
CA ALA A 364 -7.80 3.25 -6.01
C ALA A 364 -8.21 2.78 -4.60
N SER A 365 -7.26 2.33 -3.77
CA SER A 365 -7.54 1.94 -2.38
C SER A 365 -8.08 3.11 -1.54
N PHE A 366 -7.56 4.32 -1.74
CA PHE A 366 -8.10 5.52 -1.09
C PHE A 366 -9.49 5.89 -1.61
N GLY A 367 -9.80 5.65 -2.89
CA GLY A 367 -11.15 5.78 -3.41
C GLY A 367 -12.15 4.86 -2.70
N MET A 368 -11.77 3.59 -2.47
CA MET A 368 -12.58 2.65 -1.68
C MET A 368 -12.76 3.11 -0.22
N LEU A 369 -11.71 3.66 0.41
CA LEU A 369 -11.78 4.26 1.75
C LEU A 369 -12.76 5.44 1.81
N MET A 370 -12.70 6.35 0.83
CA MET A 370 -13.61 7.49 0.73
C MET A 370 -15.06 7.04 0.51
N SER A 371 -15.28 6.03 -0.32
CA SER A 371 -16.58 5.40 -0.49
C SER A 371 -17.15 4.89 0.84
N ILE A 372 -16.36 4.14 1.61
CA ILE A 372 -16.76 3.61 2.92
C ILE A 372 -17.13 4.75 3.88
N HIS A 373 -16.41 5.86 3.84
CA HIS A 373 -16.69 7.01 4.69
C HIS A 373 -17.97 7.73 4.33
N THR A 374 -18.24 7.95 3.06
CA THR A 374 -19.29 8.85 2.57
C THR A 374 -20.65 8.16 2.36
N HIS A 375 -20.67 6.85 2.08
CA HIS A 375 -21.89 6.07 1.93
C HIS A 375 -22.49 5.58 3.27
N ARG A 376 -22.22 6.27 4.36
CA ARG A 376 -22.82 5.94 5.65
C ARG A 376 -24.32 6.21 5.60
N ARG A 377 -25.09 5.27 6.08
CA ARG A 377 -26.51 5.51 6.36
C ARG A 377 -26.61 6.27 7.68
N LEU A 378 -27.19 7.46 7.65
CA LEU A 378 -27.74 8.03 8.86
C LEU A 378 -28.85 7.08 9.27
N MET A 379 -28.67 6.31 10.34
CA MET A 379 -29.75 5.53 10.91
C MET A 379 -30.77 6.55 11.41
N SER A 380 -31.89 6.67 10.72
CA SER A 380 -33.11 7.23 11.32
C SER A 380 -33.60 6.16 12.30
N TYR A 381 -33.43 6.40 13.58
CA TYR A 381 -34.18 5.71 14.63
C TYR A 381 -35.63 6.06 14.52
#